data_362a334b728ce0e2f4f0afbc5f22d3da
#
_entry.id   362a334b728ce0e2f4f0afbc5f22d3da
#
_cell.length_a   1.000
_cell.length_b   1.000
_cell.length_c   1.000
_cell.angle_alpha   90.00
_cell.angle_beta   90.00
_cell.angle_gamma   90.00
#
_symmetry.space_group_name_H-M   'P 1'
#
loop_
_entity.id
_entity.type
_entity.pdbx_description
1 polymer ?
#
loop_
_entity_poly.entity_id
_entity_poly.type
_entity_poly.pdbx_seq_one_letter_code
_entity_poly.pdbx_strand_id
1 'polypeptide(L)'
;MSGEFWRVGHQYRDKAGVKFKDDELLRWLNTSAGSIANSGGIRFKYPVSGGPVDPETGRAIPVFFVLTTRDMSGQHHNPWDDVVDEVSGNIYYWGDAKFSGREKLFNQFPGNGCVEAANNLRLAGRLDEMPPILHFSRPRKGVLRFNGLCALSDVRHAWFEDEGRPIKNLRILLSILDTETVPAEWLRQRV
;
A
#
# COMPACT_ATOMS: atom_id res chain seq x y z
N MET A 1 24.84 -0.69 -17.38
CA MET A 1 23.82 -1.65 -16.88
C MET A 1 22.50 -0.90 -16.88
N SER A 2 21.55 -1.26 -17.74
CA SER A 2 20.19 -0.68 -17.71
C SER A 2 19.49 -1.24 -16.46
N GLY A 3 19.48 -0.47 -15.39
CA GLY A 3 18.83 -0.88 -14.15
C GLY A 3 17.33 -1.08 -14.38
N GLU A 4 16.75 -2.10 -13.79
CA GLU A 4 15.30 -2.27 -13.75
C GLU A 4 14.70 -1.18 -12.87
N PHE A 5 13.60 -0.58 -13.31
CA PHE A 5 12.89 0.44 -12.58
C PHE A 5 11.38 0.41 -12.86
N TRP A 6 10.60 0.81 -11.87
CA TRP A 6 9.19 1.14 -12.08
C TRP A 6 9.10 2.55 -12.64
N ARG A 7 8.38 2.69 -13.75
CA ARG A 7 8.11 4.00 -14.36
C ARG A 7 6.72 4.46 -13.94
N VAL A 8 6.62 5.68 -13.44
CA VAL A 8 5.34 6.30 -13.07
C VAL A 8 4.45 6.42 -14.30
N GLY A 9 3.17 6.08 -14.14
CA GLY A 9 2.19 6.03 -15.22
C GLY A 9 2.23 4.76 -16.07
N HIS A 10 3.27 3.91 -15.95
CA HIS A 10 3.34 2.68 -16.72
C HIS A 10 2.23 1.70 -16.36
N GLN A 11 1.62 1.09 -17.37
CA GLN A 11 0.59 0.08 -17.21
C GLN A 11 1.14 -1.31 -17.49
N TYR A 12 1.10 -2.15 -16.48
CA TYR A 12 1.41 -3.57 -16.56
C TYR A 12 0.15 -4.34 -16.95
N ARG A 13 0.25 -5.25 -17.91
CA ARG A 13 -0.88 -6.06 -18.40
C ARG A 13 -0.61 -7.54 -18.12
N ASP A 14 -1.55 -8.18 -17.46
CA ASP A 14 -1.54 -9.64 -17.26
C ASP A 14 -2.05 -10.35 -18.52
N LYS A 15 -1.14 -10.53 -19.49
CA LYS A 15 -1.46 -11.05 -20.82
C LYS A 15 -1.90 -12.52 -20.81
N ALA A 16 -1.30 -13.30 -19.92
CA ALA A 16 -1.52 -14.74 -19.84
C ALA A 16 -2.46 -15.17 -18.70
N GLY A 17 -3.02 -14.22 -17.94
CA GLY A 17 -3.80 -14.54 -16.75
C GLY A 17 -2.99 -15.17 -15.61
N VAL A 18 -1.67 -14.98 -15.64
CA VAL A 18 -0.71 -15.54 -14.66
C VAL A 18 -0.44 -14.62 -13.48
N LYS A 19 -1.29 -13.63 -13.27
CA LYS A 19 -1.19 -12.67 -12.15
C LYS A 19 0.11 -11.86 -12.17
N PHE A 20 0.48 -11.39 -13.37
CA PHE A 20 1.70 -10.60 -13.63
C PHE A 20 3.02 -11.31 -13.30
N LYS A 21 3.04 -12.65 -13.27
CA LYS A 21 4.27 -13.40 -12.99
C LYS A 21 5.28 -13.38 -14.14
N ASP A 22 4.86 -13.00 -15.32
CA ASP A 22 5.66 -12.77 -16.52
C ASP A 22 6.43 -11.45 -16.48
N ASP A 23 6.05 -10.52 -15.63
CA ASP A 23 6.81 -9.30 -15.35
C ASP A 23 7.73 -9.51 -14.15
N GLU A 24 9.02 -9.27 -14.33
CA GLU A 24 10.04 -9.56 -13.32
C GLU A 24 9.91 -8.67 -12.09
N LEU A 25 9.64 -7.37 -12.27
CA LEU A 25 9.47 -6.44 -11.16
C LEU A 25 8.23 -6.75 -10.32
N LEU A 26 7.11 -7.03 -10.99
CA LEU A 26 5.86 -7.38 -10.30
C LEU A 26 5.95 -8.77 -9.66
N ARG A 27 6.63 -9.72 -10.29
CA ARG A 27 6.91 -11.03 -9.71
C ARG A 27 7.70 -10.89 -8.42
N TRP A 28 8.75 -10.06 -8.43
CA TRP A 28 9.54 -9.80 -7.23
C TRP A 28 8.71 -9.16 -6.11
N LEU A 29 7.92 -8.12 -6.40
CA LEU A 29 7.03 -7.51 -5.42
C LEU A 29 6.02 -8.53 -4.85
N ASN A 30 5.40 -9.35 -5.70
CA ASN A 30 4.44 -10.37 -5.28
C ASN A 30 5.08 -11.42 -4.36
N THR A 31 6.36 -11.74 -4.57
CA THR A 31 7.09 -12.68 -3.72
C THR A 31 7.52 -12.01 -2.42
N SER A 32 7.93 -10.75 -2.47
CA SER A 32 8.48 -10.03 -1.31
C SER A 32 7.42 -9.48 -0.36
N ALA A 33 6.30 -8.95 -0.89
CA ALA A 33 5.28 -8.28 -0.10
C ALA A 33 3.87 -8.91 -0.19
N GLY A 34 3.78 -10.07 -0.83
CA GLY A 34 2.49 -10.72 -1.10
C GLY A 34 1.81 -10.22 -2.37
N SER A 35 0.79 -10.94 -2.85
CA SER A 35 0.20 -10.74 -4.17
C SER A 35 -0.47 -9.38 -4.36
N ILE A 36 0.07 -8.52 -5.22
CA ILE A 36 -0.56 -7.26 -5.63
C ILE A 36 -1.75 -7.49 -6.57
N ALA A 37 -1.80 -8.63 -7.22
CA ALA A 37 -2.82 -8.92 -8.24
C ALA A 37 -4.17 -9.33 -7.67
N ASN A 38 -4.21 -9.90 -6.48
CA ASN A 38 -5.39 -10.61 -5.96
C ASN A 38 -6.10 -9.96 -4.81
N SER A 39 -5.46 -9.06 -4.09
CA SER A 39 -6.05 -8.48 -2.90
C SER A 39 -6.00 -6.96 -2.95
N GLY A 40 -7.08 -6.32 -2.58
CA GLY A 40 -7.00 -5.00 -1.99
C GLY A 40 -6.30 -5.12 -0.65
N GLY A 41 -5.95 -4.00 -0.08
CA GLY A 41 -5.37 -3.95 1.25
C GLY A 41 -3.90 -3.57 1.27
N ILE A 42 -3.41 -3.36 2.47
CA ILE A 42 -2.07 -2.92 2.78
C ILE A 42 -1.13 -4.13 2.78
N ARG A 43 -0.16 -4.13 1.88
CA ARG A 43 0.90 -5.14 1.83
C ARG A 43 2.21 -4.51 2.23
N PHE A 44 3.07 -5.30 2.82
CA PHE A 44 4.32 -4.81 3.37
C PHE A 44 5.35 -5.92 3.50
N LYS A 45 6.62 -5.53 3.64
CA LYS A 45 7.74 -6.42 3.91
C LYS A 45 8.44 -5.99 5.19
N TYR A 46 8.68 -6.93 6.09
CA TYR A 46 9.58 -6.72 7.21
C TYR A 46 11.04 -6.94 6.81
N PRO A 47 12.00 -6.27 7.48
CA PRO A 47 13.41 -6.56 7.30
C PRO A 47 13.72 -8.01 7.74
N VAL A 48 14.78 -8.59 7.17
CA VAL A 48 15.26 -9.91 7.58
C VAL A 48 15.81 -9.88 9.01
N SER A 49 16.49 -8.78 9.37
CA SER A 49 16.99 -8.53 10.72
C SER A 49 17.16 -7.03 10.97
N GLY A 50 16.97 -6.62 12.21
CA GLY A 50 17.06 -5.21 12.57
C GLY A 50 15.92 -4.38 11.95
N GLY A 51 16.16 -3.11 11.75
CA GLY A 51 15.22 -2.16 11.16
C GLY A 51 14.56 -1.25 12.19
N PRO A 52 13.79 -0.24 11.73
CA PRO A 52 13.15 0.71 12.60
C PRO A 52 12.05 0.06 13.42
N VAL A 53 11.85 0.62 14.60
CA VAL A 53 10.76 0.23 15.50
C VAL A 53 9.91 1.45 15.85
N ASP A 54 8.65 1.19 16.03
CA ASP A 54 7.70 2.16 16.53
C ASP A 54 8.15 2.70 17.90
N PRO A 55 8.36 4.02 18.02
CA PRO A 55 8.84 4.61 19.27
C PRO A 55 7.86 4.48 20.44
N GLU A 56 6.56 4.28 20.17
CA GLU A 56 5.53 4.15 21.20
C GLU A 56 5.32 2.71 21.65
N THR A 57 5.32 1.77 20.70
CA THR A 57 4.94 0.38 20.97
C THR A 57 6.06 -0.63 20.89
N GLY A 58 7.23 -0.23 20.33
CA GLY A 58 8.36 -1.12 20.05
C GLY A 58 8.08 -2.10 18.89
N ARG A 59 6.96 -1.97 18.17
CA ARG A 59 6.61 -2.84 17.06
C ARG A 59 7.59 -2.64 15.90
N ALA A 60 8.03 -3.73 15.29
CA ALA A 60 8.82 -3.66 14.06
C ALA A 60 8.05 -2.95 12.94
N ILE A 61 8.74 -2.07 12.22
CA ILE A 61 8.18 -1.33 11.09
C ILE A 61 8.63 -1.99 9.79
N PRO A 62 7.74 -2.12 8.80
CA PRO A 62 8.10 -2.65 7.49
C PRO A 62 9.18 -1.84 6.79
N VAL A 63 9.96 -2.46 5.92
CA VAL A 63 10.96 -1.78 5.09
C VAL A 63 10.37 -1.13 3.85
N PHE A 64 9.18 -1.53 3.44
CA PHE A 64 8.34 -0.84 2.44
C PHE A 64 6.89 -1.30 2.53
N PHE A 65 6.00 -0.50 1.94
CA PHE A 65 4.60 -0.83 1.71
C PHE A 65 4.28 -0.88 0.22
N VAL A 66 3.27 -1.69 -0.11
CA VAL A 66 2.63 -1.71 -1.43
C VAL A 66 1.14 -1.58 -1.26
N LEU A 67 0.57 -0.48 -1.72
CA LEU A 67 -0.85 -0.21 -1.69
C LEU A 67 -1.43 -0.25 -3.10
N THR A 68 -2.67 -0.71 -3.22
CA THR A 68 -3.34 -0.77 -4.51
C THR A 68 -4.78 -0.32 -4.38
N THR A 69 -5.13 0.80 -5.03
CA THR A 69 -6.52 1.20 -5.21
C THR A 69 -7.15 0.43 -6.37
N ARG A 70 -8.45 0.21 -6.30
CA ARG A 70 -9.20 -0.43 -7.37
C ARG A 70 -10.26 0.54 -7.88
N ASP A 71 -10.33 0.67 -9.19
CA ASP A 71 -11.53 1.22 -9.81
C ASP A 71 -12.62 0.13 -9.76
N MET A 72 -13.60 0.37 -8.91
CA MET A 72 -14.68 -0.57 -8.63
C MET A 72 -15.98 -0.19 -9.32
N SER A 73 -15.92 0.66 -10.34
CA SER A 73 -17.11 0.99 -11.14
C SER A 73 -17.73 -0.31 -11.71
N GLY A 74 -18.63 -0.89 -10.94
CA GLY A 74 -19.62 -1.85 -11.40
C GLY A 74 -19.48 -3.32 -11.06
N GLN A 75 -18.56 -3.82 -10.23
CA GLN A 75 -18.42 -5.27 -10.15
C GLN A 75 -18.35 -5.96 -8.77
N HIS A 76 -18.07 -5.33 -7.67
CA HIS A 76 -18.15 -5.96 -6.35
C HIS A 76 -18.33 -4.90 -5.28
N HIS A 77 -19.06 -5.24 -4.23
CA HIS A 77 -19.15 -4.42 -3.05
C HIS A 77 -17.74 -4.19 -2.49
N ASN A 78 -17.26 -2.97 -2.66
CA ASN A 78 -16.05 -2.48 -2.01
C ASN A 78 -16.51 -1.51 -0.92
N PRO A 79 -16.34 -1.86 0.35
CA PRO A 79 -16.76 -0.97 1.43
C PRO A 79 -15.86 0.28 1.51
N TRP A 80 -14.72 0.29 0.79
CA TRP A 80 -13.77 1.38 0.84
C TRP A 80 -13.91 2.29 -0.38
N ASP A 81 -13.99 3.56 -0.09
CA ASP A 81 -14.01 4.63 -1.09
C ASP A 81 -12.59 5.21 -1.23
N ASP A 82 -11.70 4.40 -1.83
CA ASP A 82 -10.35 4.85 -2.12
C ASP A 82 -10.34 5.77 -3.33
N VAL A 83 -9.70 6.91 -3.21
CA VAL A 83 -9.66 7.94 -4.25
C VAL A 83 -8.21 8.29 -4.58
N VAL A 84 -7.88 8.28 -5.86
CA VAL A 84 -6.65 8.88 -6.40
C VAL A 84 -7.02 10.20 -7.04
N ASP A 85 -6.63 11.30 -6.40
CA ASP A 85 -6.79 12.65 -6.95
C ASP A 85 -5.54 12.98 -7.78
N GLU A 86 -5.65 12.80 -9.08
CA GLU A 86 -4.54 13.05 -10.02
C GLU A 86 -4.19 14.55 -10.11
N VAL A 87 -5.09 15.45 -9.74
CA VAL A 87 -4.85 16.90 -9.82
C VAL A 87 -3.97 17.36 -8.66
N SER A 88 -4.30 16.94 -7.45
CA SER A 88 -3.52 17.31 -6.25
C SER A 88 -2.34 16.35 -5.99
N GLY A 89 -2.27 15.20 -6.66
CA GLY A 89 -1.31 14.15 -6.37
C GLY A 89 -1.56 13.45 -5.04
N ASN A 90 -2.77 13.54 -4.50
CA ASN A 90 -3.14 12.92 -3.24
C ASN A 90 -3.90 11.60 -3.43
N ILE A 91 -3.70 10.69 -2.50
CA ILE A 91 -4.43 9.44 -2.44
C ILE A 91 -5.10 9.33 -1.08
N TYR A 92 -6.40 9.19 -1.09
CA TYR A 92 -7.21 8.91 0.10
C TYR A 92 -7.46 7.40 0.14
N TYR A 93 -6.85 6.73 1.08
CA TYR A 93 -6.86 5.28 1.18
C TYR A 93 -7.48 4.81 2.50
N TRP A 94 -8.31 3.76 2.46
CA TRP A 94 -8.83 3.14 3.66
C TRP A 94 -7.91 1.99 4.13
N GLY A 95 -7.82 1.82 5.44
CA GLY A 95 -7.14 0.67 6.03
C GLY A 95 -7.85 -0.66 5.76
N ASP A 96 -7.30 -1.75 6.27
CA ASP A 96 -7.73 -3.11 5.95
C ASP A 96 -8.97 -3.59 6.74
N ALA A 97 -9.46 -2.81 7.70
CA ALA A 97 -10.59 -3.24 8.52
C ALA A 97 -11.86 -3.37 7.69
N LYS A 98 -12.50 -4.53 7.77
CA LYS A 98 -13.77 -4.84 7.14
C LYS A 98 -14.53 -5.87 7.97
N PHE A 99 -15.85 -5.93 7.78
CA PHE A 99 -16.64 -7.00 8.35
C PHE A 99 -16.30 -8.34 7.66
N SER A 100 -16.02 -9.35 8.45
CA SER A 100 -15.66 -10.69 7.98
C SER A 100 -16.47 -11.80 8.66
N GLY A 101 -17.73 -11.49 9.05
CA GLY A 101 -18.57 -12.41 9.78
C GLY A 101 -18.20 -12.60 11.26
N ARG A 102 -17.10 -12.03 11.71
CA ARG A 102 -16.66 -11.97 13.12
C ARG A 102 -16.19 -10.57 13.44
N GLU A 103 -16.53 -10.10 14.64
CA GLU A 103 -15.95 -8.85 15.13
C GLU A 103 -14.44 -9.03 15.29
N LYS A 104 -13.68 -8.23 14.54
CA LYS A 104 -12.24 -8.08 14.72
C LYS A 104 -11.98 -6.68 15.22
N LEU A 105 -11.16 -6.59 16.26
CA LEU A 105 -10.66 -5.29 16.68
C LEU A 105 -9.80 -4.68 15.57
N PHE A 106 -9.85 -3.38 15.45
CA PHE A 106 -9.11 -2.59 14.48
C PHE A 106 -7.62 -2.98 14.38
N ASN A 107 -6.95 -3.20 15.50
CA ASN A 107 -5.54 -3.57 15.59
C ASN A 107 -5.23 -5.04 15.19
N GLN A 108 -6.24 -5.86 15.00
CA GLN A 108 -6.10 -7.24 14.52
C GLN A 108 -5.91 -7.32 13.00
N PHE A 109 -5.95 -6.18 12.31
CA PHE A 109 -5.59 -6.07 10.90
C PHE A 109 -4.11 -5.66 10.79
N PRO A 110 -3.20 -6.58 10.38
CA PRO A 110 -1.76 -6.32 10.41
C PRO A 110 -1.35 -5.07 9.64
N GLY A 111 -1.97 -4.83 8.48
CA GLY A 111 -1.71 -3.65 7.66
C GLY A 111 -1.98 -2.34 8.39
N ASN A 112 -3.12 -2.24 9.08
CA ASN A 112 -3.45 -1.08 9.89
C ASN A 112 -2.40 -0.81 10.97
N GLY A 113 -2.03 -1.84 11.72
CA GLY A 113 -1.03 -1.69 12.77
C GLY A 113 0.36 -1.31 12.26
N CYS A 114 0.74 -1.76 11.05
CA CYS A 114 1.99 -1.34 10.42
C CYS A 114 1.97 0.12 9.99
N VAL A 115 0.83 0.60 9.46
CA VAL A 115 0.67 2.01 9.08
C VAL A 115 0.64 2.91 10.32
N GLU A 116 -0.02 2.50 11.41
CA GLU A 116 0.04 3.25 12.67
C GLU A 116 1.48 3.37 13.19
N ALA A 117 2.23 2.27 13.21
CA ALA A 117 3.62 2.27 13.64
C ALA A 117 4.49 3.20 12.77
N ALA A 118 4.30 3.19 11.44
CA ALA A 118 4.98 4.13 10.56
C ALA A 118 4.55 5.59 10.81
N ASN A 119 3.27 5.83 11.10
CA ASN A 119 2.79 7.16 11.45
C ASN A 119 3.40 7.68 12.77
N ASN A 120 3.64 6.81 13.74
CA ASN A 120 4.33 7.18 14.98
C ASN A 120 5.78 7.63 14.72
N LEU A 121 6.51 7.01 13.77
CA LEU A 121 7.80 7.54 13.30
C LEU A 121 7.65 8.96 12.73
N ARG A 122 6.66 9.17 11.88
CA ARG A 122 6.39 10.49 11.28
C ARG A 122 6.12 11.54 12.35
N LEU A 123 5.28 11.24 13.31
CA LEU A 123 4.94 12.15 14.42
C LEU A 123 6.13 12.42 15.34
N ALA A 124 7.03 11.44 15.48
CA ALA A 124 8.28 11.59 16.22
C ALA A 124 9.38 12.34 15.43
N GLY A 125 9.11 12.75 14.19
CA GLY A 125 10.07 13.44 13.32
C GLY A 125 11.17 12.55 12.73
N ARG A 126 11.06 11.23 12.84
CA ARG A 126 12.05 10.25 12.32
C ARG A 126 11.78 9.94 10.85
N LEU A 127 11.83 10.98 10.01
CA LEU A 127 11.40 10.90 8.60
C LEU A 127 12.36 10.09 7.73
N ASP A 128 13.61 10.01 8.07
CA ASP A 128 14.65 9.22 7.40
C ASP A 128 14.47 7.70 7.58
N GLU A 129 13.72 7.30 8.61
CA GLU A 129 13.38 5.90 8.89
C GLU A 129 12.04 5.48 8.29
N MET A 130 11.31 6.41 7.66
CA MET A 130 10.01 6.11 7.07
C MET A 130 10.13 5.08 5.94
N PRO A 131 9.29 4.04 5.95
CA PRO A 131 9.24 3.08 4.86
C PRO A 131 8.67 3.74 3.59
N PRO A 132 9.29 3.50 2.41
CA PRO A 132 8.70 3.92 1.15
C PRO A 132 7.37 3.21 0.90
N ILE A 133 6.45 3.92 0.30
CA ILE A 133 5.13 3.42 -0.08
C ILE A 133 5.04 3.42 -1.60
N LEU A 134 4.95 2.23 -2.21
CA LEU A 134 4.68 2.10 -3.63
C LEU A 134 3.18 2.02 -3.83
N HIS A 135 2.65 2.90 -4.66
CA HIS A 135 1.23 2.91 -4.95
C HIS A 135 0.92 2.48 -6.38
N PHE A 136 -0.04 1.58 -6.48
CA PHE A 136 -0.61 1.11 -7.75
C PHE A 136 -2.10 1.41 -7.80
N SER A 137 -2.63 1.64 -8.99
CA SER A 137 -4.07 1.58 -9.25
C SER A 137 -4.40 0.41 -10.15
N ARG A 138 -5.60 -0.11 -9.99
CA ARG A 138 -6.14 -1.20 -10.81
C ARG A 138 -7.36 -0.70 -11.57
N PRO A 139 -7.16 0.01 -12.70
CA PRO A 139 -8.25 0.64 -13.44
C PRO A 139 -9.23 -0.38 -14.02
N ARG A 140 -8.77 -1.62 -14.26
CA ARG A 140 -9.60 -2.75 -14.70
C ARG A 140 -8.93 -4.08 -14.43
N LYS A 141 -9.68 -5.17 -14.53
CA LYS A 141 -9.15 -6.53 -14.40
C LYS A 141 -7.97 -6.76 -15.34
N GLY A 142 -6.89 -7.33 -14.82
CA GLY A 142 -5.68 -7.65 -15.59
C GLY A 142 -4.79 -6.45 -15.95
N VAL A 143 -5.04 -5.27 -15.38
CA VAL A 143 -4.21 -4.07 -15.58
C VAL A 143 -3.84 -3.48 -14.22
N LEU A 144 -2.55 -3.21 -14.03
CA LEU A 144 -2.01 -2.42 -12.94
C LEU A 144 -1.30 -1.20 -13.51
N ARG A 145 -1.51 -0.03 -12.92
CA ARG A 145 -0.77 1.20 -13.22
C ARG A 145 0.06 1.56 -12.00
N PHE A 146 1.35 1.80 -12.19
CA PHE A 146 2.20 2.31 -11.13
C PHE A 146 2.02 3.82 -11.03
N ASN A 147 1.55 4.31 -9.88
CA ASN A 147 1.31 5.74 -9.67
C ASN A 147 2.51 6.46 -9.04
N GLY A 148 3.47 5.73 -8.50
CA GLY A 148 4.70 6.28 -7.97
C GLY A 148 4.99 5.89 -6.53
N LEU A 149 6.05 6.50 -5.99
CA LEU A 149 6.32 6.54 -4.56
C LEU A 149 5.40 7.55 -3.90
N CYS A 150 4.99 7.24 -2.67
CA CYS A 150 4.18 8.13 -1.87
C CYS A 150 4.81 8.39 -0.51
N ALA A 151 4.61 9.60 -0.01
CA ALA A 151 4.82 9.93 1.38
C ALA A 151 3.54 9.69 2.19
N LEU A 152 3.68 9.22 3.42
CA LEU A 152 2.58 9.17 4.39
C LEU A 152 2.37 10.57 4.96
N SER A 153 1.27 11.23 4.55
CA SER A 153 1.00 12.63 4.91
C SER A 153 0.13 12.75 6.15
N ASP A 154 -0.87 11.86 6.31
CA ASP A 154 -1.73 11.85 7.50
C ASP A 154 -2.35 10.46 7.71
N VAL A 155 -2.65 10.15 8.97
CA VAL A 155 -3.40 8.95 9.35
C VAL A 155 -4.40 9.32 10.42
N ARG A 156 -5.67 9.00 10.19
CA ARG A 156 -6.76 9.25 11.13
C ARG A 156 -7.58 8.01 11.36
N HIS A 157 -8.06 7.84 12.57
CA HIS A 157 -9.11 6.88 12.84
C HIS A 157 -10.43 7.42 12.30
N ALA A 158 -11.13 6.60 11.54
CA ALA A 158 -12.42 6.95 10.95
C ALA A 158 -13.38 5.77 11.03
N TRP A 159 -14.67 6.05 10.91
CA TRP A 159 -15.71 5.05 10.86
C TRP A 159 -16.25 4.99 9.43
N PHE A 160 -16.51 3.80 8.94
CA PHE A 160 -17.27 3.57 7.71
C PHE A 160 -18.31 2.49 7.96
N GLU A 161 -19.26 2.37 7.05
CA GLU A 161 -20.31 1.36 7.11
C GLU A 161 -19.99 0.20 6.19
N ASP A 162 -20.00 -1.01 6.71
CA ASP A 162 -19.83 -2.24 5.94
C ASP A 162 -20.96 -3.21 6.32
N GLU A 163 -21.80 -3.58 5.35
CA GLU A 163 -22.99 -4.42 5.54
C GLU A 163 -23.92 -3.92 6.65
N GLY A 164 -24.16 -2.59 6.71
CA GLY A 164 -25.01 -1.97 7.72
C GLY A 164 -24.39 -1.90 9.12
N ARG A 165 -23.09 -2.12 9.27
CA ARG A 165 -22.37 -2.09 10.54
C ARG A 165 -21.30 -1.01 10.55
N PRO A 166 -21.20 -0.20 11.60
CA PRO A 166 -20.12 0.76 11.75
C PRO A 166 -18.81 0.03 12.05
N ILE A 167 -17.83 0.22 11.20
CA ILE A 167 -16.48 -0.36 11.32
C ILE A 167 -15.47 0.75 11.55
N LYS A 168 -14.69 0.65 12.63
CA LYS A 168 -13.54 1.53 12.85
C LYS A 168 -12.39 1.12 11.94
N ASN A 169 -11.80 2.10 11.24
CA ASN A 169 -10.69 1.86 10.31
C ASN A 169 -9.71 3.05 10.32
N LEU A 170 -8.66 2.96 9.50
CA LEU A 170 -7.79 4.08 9.17
C LEU A 170 -8.28 4.80 7.92
N ARG A 171 -8.23 6.12 7.95
CA ARG A 171 -8.22 6.96 6.76
C ARG A 171 -6.80 7.48 6.58
N ILE A 172 -6.17 7.10 5.49
CA ILE A 172 -4.77 7.34 5.21
C ILE A 172 -4.68 8.34 4.07
N LEU A 173 -3.94 9.42 4.28
CA LEU A 173 -3.60 10.38 3.23
C LEU A 173 -2.17 10.13 2.79
N LEU A 174 -2.00 9.87 1.50
CA LEU A 174 -0.70 9.76 0.86
C LEU A 174 -0.53 10.91 -0.13
N SER A 175 0.68 11.41 -0.26
CA SER A 175 1.05 12.35 -1.33
C SER A 175 2.02 11.67 -2.28
N ILE A 176 1.69 11.66 -3.57
CA ILE A 176 2.57 11.11 -4.62
C ILE A 176 3.79 12.02 -4.74
N LEU A 177 4.97 11.43 -4.68
CA LEU A 177 6.23 12.15 -4.85
C LEU A 177 6.48 12.44 -6.34
N ASP A 178 7.02 13.61 -6.62
CA ASP A 178 7.39 14.01 -7.98
C ASP A 178 8.66 13.28 -8.43
N THR A 179 8.47 12.05 -8.91
CA THR A 179 9.51 11.17 -9.44
C THR A 179 9.02 10.50 -10.71
N GLU A 180 9.86 10.39 -11.72
CA GLU A 180 9.50 9.68 -12.96
C GLU A 180 9.70 8.16 -12.85
N THR A 181 10.70 7.75 -12.09
CA THR A 181 11.09 6.35 -11.97
C THR A 181 11.53 6.00 -10.56
N VAL A 182 11.35 4.73 -10.20
CA VAL A 182 11.85 4.15 -8.94
C VAL A 182 12.75 2.97 -9.26
N PRO A 183 14.06 3.04 -8.93
CA PRO A 183 14.99 1.93 -9.16
C PRO A 183 14.61 0.71 -8.32
N ALA A 184 14.51 -0.46 -8.96
CA ALA A 184 14.20 -1.70 -8.25
C ALA A 184 15.30 -2.09 -7.25
N GLU A 185 16.55 -1.86 -7.63
CA GLU A 185 17.71 -2.16 -6.77
C GLU A 185 17.67 -1.36 -5.46
N TRP A 186 17.26 -0.10 -5.51
CA TRP A 186 17.11 0.72 -4.28
C TRP A 186 16.11 0.11 -3.29
N LEU A 187 15.04 -0.53 -3.80
CA LEU A 187 14.07 -1.20 -2.93
C LEU A 187 14.57 -2.58 -2.47
N ARG A 188 15.28 -3.32 -3.34
CA ARG A 188 15.87 -4.63 -3.03
C ARG A 188 16.91 -4.55 -1.90
N GLN A 189 17.68 -3.48 -1.84
CA GLN A 189 18.68 -3.25 -0.78
C GLN A 189 18.09 -3.01 0.60
N ARG A 190 16.78 -2.80 0.71
CA ARG A 190 16.08 -2.61 1.98
C ARG A 190 15.56 -3.92 2.59
N VAL A 191 15.53 -4.98 1.82
CA VAL A 191 15.05 -6.31 2.22
C VAL A 191 16.22 -7.18 2.69
#